data_058e39880dc018bc2b4a764556f7f3a6
#
_entry.id   058e39880dc018bc2b4a764556f7f3a6
#
_cell.length_a   1.000
_cell.length_b   1.000
_cell.length_c   1.000
_cell.angle_alpha   90.00
_cell.angle_beta   90.00
_cell.angle_gamma   90.00
#
_symmetry.space_group_name_H-M   'P 1'
#
loop_
_entity.id
_entity.type
_entity.pdbx_description
1 polymer ?
#
loop_
_entity_poly.entity_id
_entity_poly.type
_entity_poly.pdbx_seq_one_letter_code
_entity_poly.pdbx_strand_id
1 'polypeptide(L)'
;MEKQNLSYFHGLWALTNRELKKWYKAPVILLLSLFQPIMWLLLFGKSMNLGSMFTGSSLNIPGLNVPKELINQIANQILMQRFGTTDYFSYLAAGMVSFIMLFTAMSSGMTIVWDRRLGVLNKLLTTPVPRATIVFSKTLSSVLRALTQATIVLLAATLLGMQFKAGLTVIDVLLVYSALFFMAIGLASLFIMLALRATSWESQMAIMNLLNLPLMFSSNAFYPIDIMPSWLQPVAYVNPITYTNDVVRQLLIGTTGINTITFDFMYLMSFGTILTVIGMILSWRYLSK
;
A
#
# COMPACT_ATOMS: atom_id res chain seq x y z
N MET A 1 -32.34 -34.35 9.15
CA MET A 1 -31.05 -33.65 8.94
C MET A 1 -31.39 -32.26 8.45
N GLU A 2 -31.48 -31.32 9.35
CA GLU A 2 -31.75 -29.92 9.10
C GLU A 2 -30.51 -29.37 8.38
N LYS A 3 -30.65 -28.99 7.11
CA LYS A 3 -29.62 -28.19 6.39
C LYS A 3 -29.55 -26.84 7.09
N GLN A 4 -28.63 -26.69 8.06
CA GLN A 4 -28.27 -25.40 8.55
C GLN A 4 -27.79 -24.58 7.32
N ASN A 5 -28.64 -23.71 6.82
CA ASN A 5 -28.27 -22.64 5.92
C ASN A 5 -27.33 -21.72 6.69
N LEU A 6 -26.07 -22.14 6.81
CA LEU A 6 -25.01 -21.24 7.25
C LEU A 6 -25.02 -20.07 6.27
N SER A 7 -25.54 -18.93 6.73
CA SER A 7 -25.55 -17.70 5.94
C SER A 7 -24.14 -17.49 5.37
N TYR A 8 -24.02 -17.21 4.09
CA TYR A 8 -22.75 -16.94 3.41
C TYR A 8 -21.87 -15.96 4.19
N PHE A 9 -22.49 -15.01 4.87
CA PHE A 9 -21.83 -14.02 5.74
C PHE A 9 -21.20 -14.64 6.99
N HIS A 10 -21.82 -15.65 7.61
CA HIS A 10 -21.23 -16.33 8.77
C HIS A 10 -19.99 -17.12 8.37
N GLY A 11 -20.01 -17.82 7.24
CA GLY A 11 -18.85 -18.54 6.72
C GLY A 11 -17.70 -17.59 6.34
N LEU A 12 -18.02 -16.49 5.68
CA LEU A 12 -17.05 -15.43 5.31
C LEU A 12 -16.38 -14.85 6.55
N TRP A 13 -17.19 -14.41 7.54
CA TRP A 13 -16.67 -13.80 8.75
C TRP A 13 -15.86 -14.79 9.60
N ALA A 14 -16.31 -16.03 9.74
CA ALA A 14 -15.59 -17.07 10.48
C ALA A 14 -14.20 -17.31 9.90
N LEU A 15 -14.10 -17.42 8.56
CA LEU A 15 -12.82 -17.62 7.88
C LEU A 15 -11.94 -16.37 7.97
N THR A 16 -12.49 -15.18 7.78
CA THR A 16 -11.77 -13.91 7.91
C THR A 16 -11.21 -13.74 9.32
N ASN A 17 -12.03 -13.98 10.35
CA ASN A 17 -11.63 -13.88 11.75
C ASN A 17 -10.54 -14.90 12.09
N ARG A 18 -10.61 -16.12 11.53
CA ARG A 18 -9.55 -17.12 11.68
C ARG A 18 -8.21 -16.60 11.13
N GLU A 19 -8.20 -16.00 9.96
CA GLU A 19 -6.98 -15.44 9.35
C GLU A 19 -6.45 -14.23 10.15
N LEU A 20 -7.33 -13.36 10.64
CA LEU A 20 -6.97 -12.25 11.51
C LEU A 20 -6.38 -12.73 12.84
N LYS A 21 -6.98 -13.78 13.45
CA LYS A 21 -6.47 -14.39 14.68
C LYS A 21 -5.05 -14.91 14.55
N LYS A 22 -4.70 -15.53 13.41
CA LYS A 22 -3.32 -15.96 13.15
C LYS A 22 -2.33 -14.79 13.20
N TRP A 23 -2.75 -13.63 12.71
CA TRP A 23 -1.89 -12.46 12.63
C TRP A 23 -1.73 -11.76 13.98
N TYR A 24 -2.83 -11.39 14.68
CA TYR A 24 -2.70 -10.62 15.92
C TYR A 24 -2.27 -11.47 17.13
N LYS A 25 -2.45 -12.80 17.08
CA LYS A 25 -1.92 -13.72 18.09
C LYS A 25 -0.42 -14.04 17.91
N ALA A 26 0.19 -13.58 16.85
CA ALA A 26 1.62 -13.71 16.58
C ALA A 26 2.31 -12.34 16.64
N PRO A 27 2.60 -11.79 17.81
CA PRO A 27 3.10 -10.42 17.98
C PRO A 27 4.42 -10.18 17.25
N VAL A 28 5.25 -11.22 17.13
CA VAL A 28 6.52 -11.14 16.37
C VAL A 28 6.24 -10.86 14.89
N ILE A 29 5.26 -11.53 14.29
CA ILE A 29 4.91 -11.32 12.88
C ILE A 29 4.35 -9.91 12.66
N LEU A 30 3.53 -9.43 13.60
CA LEU A 30 3.00 -8.07 13.57
C LEU A 30 4.14 -7.04 13.63
N LEU A 31 5.04 -7.17 14.61
CA LEU A 31 6.19 -6.26 14.75
C LEU A 31 7.08 -6.27 13.51
N LEU A 32 7.43 -7.45 12.98
CA LEU A 32 8.25 -7.57 11.77
C LEU A 32 7.56 -6.95 10.55
N SER A 33 6.23 -7.06 10.44
CA SER A 33 5.49 -6.45 9.32
C SER A 33 5.47 -4.92 9.35
N LEU A 34 5.58 -4.33 10.53
CA LEU A 34 5.67 -2.87 10.73
C LEU A 34 7.11 -2.36 10.69
N PHE A 35 8.09 -3.22 10.96
CA PHE A 35 9.49 -2.83 11.03
C PHE A 35 9.97 -2.18 9.73
N GLN A 36 9.69 -2.81 8.60
CA GLN A 36 10.15 -2.32 7.30
C GLN A 36 9.60 -0.92 6.96
N PRO A 37 8.28 -0.63 7.01
CA PRO A 37 7.76 0.72 6.76
C PRO A 37 8.30 1.77 7.73
N ILE A 38 8.43 1.43 9.00
CA ILE A 38 8.96 2.36 10.02
C ILE A 38 10.45 2.64 9.76
N MET A 39 11.22 1.63 9.40
CA MET A 39 12.63 1.82 9.02
C MET A 39 12.77 2.72 7.79
N TRP A 40 11.90 2.57 6.78
CA TRP A 40 11.88 3.46 5.63
C TRP A 40 11.57 4.91 6.01
N LEU A 41 10.57 5.12 6.92
CA LEU A 41 10.26 6.44 7.45
C LEU A 41 11.46 7.08 8.17
N LEU A 42 12.16 6.31 9.00
CA LEU A 42 13.31 6.80 9.76
C LEU A 42 14.52 7.06 8.85
N LEU A 43 14.87 6.09 8.00
CA LEU A 43 16.06 6.18 7.15
C LEU A 43 15.91 7.22 6.04
N PHE A 44 14.78 7.23 5.34
CA PHE A 44 14.58 8.16 4.23
C PHE A 44 13.90 9.46 4.67
N GLY A 45 12.96 9.39 5.61
CA GLY A 45 12.21 10.56 6.02
C GLY A 45 13.00 11.52 6.91
N LYS A 46 13.78 11.00 7.85
CA LYS A 46 14.55 11.83 8.78
C LYS A 46 16.01 12.02 8.37
N SER A 47 16.63 11.02 7.72
CA SER A 47 18.03 11.12 7.29
C SER A 47 18.21 11.91 6.00
N MET A 48 17.24 11.85 5.07
CA MET A 48 17.26 12.67 3.86
C MET A 48 16.55 14.01 4.12
N ASN A 49 17.25 14.90 4.81
CA ASN A 49 16.82 16.30 4.85
C ASN A 49 17.23 16.98 3.52
N LEU A 50 16.33 16.90 2.51
CA LEU A 50 16.60 17.52 1.21
C LEU A 50 16.86 19.02 1.35
N GLY A 51 16.21 19.71 2.30
CA GLY A 51 16.53 21.11 2.62
C GLY A 51 18.00 21.30 3.01
N SER A 52 18.56 20.42 3.85
CA SER A 52 19.96 20.50 4.25
C SER A 52 20.93 20.09 3.14
N MET A 53 20.53 19.28 2.19
CA MET A 53 21.34 18.95 1.01
C MET A 53 21.54 20.18 0.11
N PHE A 54 20.54 21.06 0.03
CA PHE A 54 20.66 22.34 -0.69
C PHE A 54 21.33 23.44 0.15
N THR A 55 21.27 23.38 1.49
CA THR A 55 21.85 24.37 2.40
C THR A 55 23.22 23.97 2.95
N GLY A 56 23.55 22.65 2.93
CA GLY A 56 24.86 22.16 3.39
C GLY A 56 25.93 22.27 2.32
N SER A 57 27.11 22.67 2.71
CA SER A 57 28.45 22.62 2.07
C SER A 57 28.62 22.52 0.53
N SER A 58 27.61 22.13 -0.23
CA SER A 58 27.67 21.94 -1.69
C SER A 58 27.54 23.23 -2.50
N LEU A 59 27.10 24.34 -1.87
CA LEU A 59 27.03 25.67 -2.51
C LEU A 59 28.11 26.62 -1.98
N ASN A 60 29.18 26.11 -1.39
CA ASN A 60 30.36 26.90 -1.10
C ASN A 60 31.12 27.14 -2.42
N ILE A 61 30.55 27.97 -3.29
CA ILE A 61 31.23 28.45 -4.49
C ILE A 61 32.30 29.40 -3.99
N PRO A 62 33.60 29.09 -4.18
CA PRO A 62 34.68 29.99 -3.74
C PRO A 62 34.46 31.37 -4.35
N GLY A 63 34.24 32.37 -3.48
CA GLY A 63 34.04 33.77 -3.91
C GLY A 63 32.57 34.24 -3.94
N LEU A 64 31.56 33.40 -3.67
CA LEU A 64 30.16 33.83 -3.56
C LEU A 64 29.62 33.56 -2.16
N ASN A 65 29.54 34.59 -1.32
CA ASN A 65 28.81 34.50 -0.03
C ASN A 65 27.31 34.66 -0.28
N VAL A 66 26.63 33.53 -0.61
CA VAL A 66 25.17 33.55 -0.73
C VAL A 66 24.56 33.50 0.69
N PRO A 67 23.69 34.45 1.07
CA PRO A 67 23.02 34.44 2.36
C PRO A 67 22.23 33.09 2.54
N LYS A 68 22.35 32.50 3.73
CA LYS A 68 21.66 31.24 4.04
C LYS A 68 20.15 31.35 3.87
N GLU A 69 19.57 32.51 4.14
CA GLU A 69 18.15 32.82 3.96
C GLU A 69 17.71 32.67 2.50
N LEU A 70 18.54 33.16 1.55
CA LEU A 70 18.24 33.01 0.12
C LEU A 70 18.33 31.58 -0.36
N ILE A 71 19.30 30.81 0.14
CA ILE A 71 19.42 29.36 -0.16
C ILE A 71 18.20 28.62 0.36
N ASN A 72 17.75 28.91 1.60
CA ASN A 72 16.55 28.30 2.18
C ASN A 72 15.27 28.67 1.40
N GLN A 73 15.15 29.91 0.95
CA GLN A 73 14.02 30.34 0.13
C GLN A 73 13.99 29.60 -1.21
N ILE A 74 15.12 29.50 -1.89
CA ILE A 74 15.23 28.74 -3.16
C ILE A 74 14.92 27.25 -2.94
N ALA A 75 15.47 26.64 -1.89
CA ALA A 75 15.20 25.25 -1.55
C ALA A 75 13.71 25.01 -1.29
N ASN A 76 13.07 25.89 -0.51
CA ASN A 76 11.63 25.81 -0.23
C ASN A 76 10.78 26.01 -1.48
N GLN A 77 11.18 26.92 -2.38
CA GLN A 77 10.51 27.11 -3.67
C GLN A 77 10.60 25.85 -4.55
N ILE A 78 11.79 25.25 -4.64
CA ILE A 78 11.99 24.00 -5.40
C ILE A 78 11.15 22.87 -4.81
N LEU A 79 11.15 22.70 -3.48
CA LEU A 79 10.36 21.69 -2.80
C LEU A 79 8.87 21.93 -3.05
N MET A 80 8.39 23.16 -2.89
CA MET A 80 6.97 23.48 -3.12
C MET A 80 6.56 23.27 -4.58
N GLN A 81 7.42 23.65 -5.52
CA GLN A 81 7.14 23.50 -6.96
C GLN A 81 7.14 22.03 -7.41
N ARG A 82 8.04 21.19 -6.87
CA ARG A 82 8.22 19.80 -7.30
C ARG A 82 7.41 18.82 -6.47
N PHE A 83 7.34 19.01 -5.17
CA PHE A 83 6.69 18.07 -4.22
C PHE A 83 5.33 18.57 -3.71
N GLY A 84 4.96 19.84 -4.03
CA GLY A 84 3.73 20.44 -3.52
C GLY A 84 3.73 20.70 -2.02
N THR A 85 4.88 20.55 -1.35
CA THR A 85 5.08 20.79 0.08
C THR A 85 6.53 21.19 0.34
N THR A 86 6.75 21.97 1.39
CA THR A 86 8.11 22.29 1.88
C THR A 86 8.67 21.20 2.80
N ASP A 87 7.83 20.30 3.29
CA ASP A 87 8.22 19.20 4.16
C ASP A 87 8.27 17.86 3.41
N TYR A 88 9.47 17.49 2.98
CA TYR A 88 9.71 16.20 2.31
C TYR A 88 9.35 14.99 3.19
N PHE A 89 9.50 15.13 4.53
CA PHE A 89 9.13 14.03 5.44
C PHE A 89 7.65 13.70 5.32
N SER A 90 6.78 14.71 5.35
CA SER A 90 5.32 14.51 5.20
C SER A 90 4.96 13.93 3.82
N TYR A 91 5.64 14.37 2.75
CA TYR A 91 5.47 13.82 1.40
C TYR A 91 5.81 12.33 1.35
N LEU A 92 6.95 11.94 1.93
CA LEU A 92 7.40 10.57 2.00
C LEU A 92 6.48 9.72 2.90
N ALA A 93 6.11 10.22 4.07
CA ALA A 93 5.26 9.53 5.04
C ALA A 93 3.90 9.15 4.43
N ALA A 94 3.28 10.06 3.69
CA ALA A 94 2.05 9.78 2.95
C ALA A 94 2.23 8.67 1.91
N GLY A 95 3.38 8.65 1.20
CA GLY A 95 3.71 7.57 0.25
C GLY A 95 3.96 6.22 0.91
N MET A 96 4.53 6.19 2.12
CA MET A 96 4.82 4.94 2.84
C MET A 96 3.55 4.18 3.25
N VAL A 97 2.43 4.87 3.41
CA VAL A 97 1.13 4.23 3.68
C VAL A 97 0.73 3.28 2.55
N SER A 98 0.95 3.68 1.31
CA SER A 98 0.67 2.83 0.15
C SER A 98 1.60 1.62 0.04
N PHE A 99 2.84 1.75 0.48
CA PHE A 99 3.77 0.61 0.50
C PHE A 99 3.37 -0.46 1.49
N ILE A 100 2.82 -0.08 2.65
CA ILE A 100 2.33 -1.09 3.58
C ILE A 100 1.14 -1.87 3.00
N MET A 101 0.30 -1.22 2.17
CA MET A 101 -0.74 -1.90 1.41
C MET A 101 -0.14 -2.94 0.46
N LEU A 102 0.91 -2.56 -0.30
CA LEU A 102 1.60 -3.45 -1.22
C LEU A 102 2.19 -4.66 -0.49
N PHE A 103 2.99 -4.45 0.56
CA PHE A 103 3.65 -5.54 1.29
C PHE A 103 2.65 -6.48 1.96
N THR A 104 1.57 -5.94 2.51
CA THR A 104 0.52 -6.76 3.13
C THR A 104 -0.25 -7.55 2.08
N ALA A 105 -0.55 -6.96 0.93
CA ALA A 105 -1.18 -7.65 -0.20
C ALA A 105 -0.30 -8.78 -0.73
N MET A 106 1.01 -8.56 -0.88
CA MET A 106 1.97 -9.59 -1.29
C MET A 106 1.96 -10.78 -0.31
N SER A 107 1.98 -10.50 1.00
CA SER A 107 1.95 -11.53 2.03
C SER A 107 0.66 -12.36 2.00
N SER A 108 -0.45 -11.81 1.49
CA SER A 108 -1.72 -12.53 1.38
C SER A 108 -1.65 -13.72 0.41
N GLY A 109 -0.95 -13.56 -0.71
CA GLY A 109 -0.70 -14.65 -1.65
C GLY A 109 0.06 -15.81 -0.99
N MET A 110 1.06 -15.48 -0.17
CA MET A 110 1.84 -16.48 0.54
C MET A 110 1.00 -17.34 1.48
N THR A 111 -0.04 -16.79 2.09
CA THR A 111 -0.93 -17.57 2.99
C THR A 111 -1.64 -18.72 2.28
N ILE A 112 -1.94 -18.58 0.98
CA ILE A 112 -2.55 -19.66 0.19
C ILE A 112 -1.55 -20.78 -0.07
N VAL A 113 -0.31 -20.42 -0.41
CA VAL A 113 0.77 -21.40 -0.64
C VAL A 113 1.03 -22.21 0.65
N TRP A 114 1.08 -21.53 1.80
CA TRP A 114 1.20 -22.20 3.10
C TRP A 114 0.02 -23.12 3.41
N ASP A 115 -1.22 -22.64 3.26
CA ASP A 115 -2.41 -23.45 3.54
C ASP A 115 -2.50 -24.67 2.63
N ARG A 116 -2.01 -24.56 1.37
CA ARG A 116 -1.89 -25.70 0.46
C ARG A 116 -0.85 -26.70 0.95
N ARG A 117 0.36 -26.23 1.29
CA ARG A 117 1.46 -27.09 1.75
C ARG A 117 1.14 -27.83 3.04
N LEU A 118 0.42 -27.19 3.95
CA LEU A 118 0.01 -27.77 5.22
C LEU A 118 -1.28 -28.61 5.14
N GLY A 119 -1.87 -28.78 3.95
CA GLY A 119 -3.11 -29.51 3.76
C GLY A 119 -4.36 -28.81 4.33
N VAL A 120 -4.21 -27.59 4.85
CA VAL A 120 -5.32 -26.81 5.42
C VAL A 120 -6.31 -26.41 4.34
N LEU A 121 -5.83 -26.09 3.13
CA LEU A 121 -6.68 -25.74 2.00
C LEU A 121 -7.62 -26.91 1.65
N ASN A 122 -7.11 -28.15 1.63
CA ASN A 122 -7.90 -29.34 1.37
C ASN A 122 -9.02 -29.53 2.42
N LYS A 123 -8.71 -29.32 3.70
CA LYS A 123 -9.72 -29.34 4.77
C LYS A 123 -10.77 -28.25 4.61
N LEU A 124 -10.40 -27.07 4.13
CA LEU A 124 -11.36 -25.99 3.86
C LEU A 124 -12.27 -26.33 2.67
N LEU A 125 -11.75 -27.02 1.67
CA LEU A 125 -12.53 -27.45 0.50
C LEU A 125 -13.58 -28.56 0.80
N THR A 126 -13.44 -29.29 1.92
CA THR A 126 -14.44 -30.23 2.39
C THR A 126 -15.57 -29.61 3.23
N THR A 127 -15.44 -28.31 3.57
CA THR A 127 -16.48 -27.57 4.29
C THR A 127 -17.61 -27.14 3.34
N PRO A 128 -18.86 -26.97 3.81
CA PRO A 128 -19.98 -26.54 3.00
C PRO A 128 -19.94 -25.05 2.62
N VAL A 129 -18.74 -24.44 2.62
CA VAL A 129 -18.53 -23.02 2.27
C VAL A 129 -18.16 -22.92 0.79
N PRO A 130 -18.75 -21.98 0.03
CA PRO A 130 -18.38 -21.76 -1.35
C PRO A 130 -16.89 -21.45 -1.52
N ARG A 131 -16.26 -22.00 -2.55
CA ARG A 131 -14.82 -21.84 -2.80
C ARG A 131 -14.40 -20.39 -2.98
N ALA A 132 -15.23 -19.58 -3.64
CA ALA A 132 -15.00 -18.14 -3.77
C ALA A 132 -14.95 -17.44 -2.39
N THR A 133 -15.77 -17.87 -1.43
CA THR A 133 -15.78 -17.34 -0.07
C THR A 133 -14.46 -17.62 0.66
N ILE A 134 -13.83 -18.78 0.42
CA ILE A 134 -12.52 -19.12 1.00
C ILE A 134 -11.45 -18.11 0.53
N VAL A 135 -11.43 -17.83 -0.75
CA VAL A 135 -10.46 -16.87 -1.33
C VAL A 135 -10.78 -15.44 -0.90
N PHE A 136 -12.05 -15.05 -0.97
CA PHE A 136 -12.48 -13.71 -0.60
C PHE A 136 -12.25 -13.42 0.90
N SER A 137 -12.40 -14.42 1.78
CA SER A 137 -12.06 -14.24 3.21
C SER A 137 -10.58 -13.92 3.44
N LYS A 138 -9.68 -14.50 2.63
CA LYS A 138 -8.25 -14.18 2.67
C LYS A 138 -7.96 -12.78 2.14
N THR A 139 -8.60 -12.38 1.05
CA THR A 139 -8.53 -11.02 0.53
C THR A 139 -9.00 -10.02 1.58
N LEU A 140 -10.18 -10.25 2.16
CA LEU A 140 -10.77 -9.37 3.18
C LEU A 140 -9.89 -9.29 4.44
N SER A 141 -9.35 -10.41 4.91
CA SER A 141 -8.43 -10.41 6.05
C SER A 141 -7.13 -9.64 5.75
N SER A 142 -6.63 -9.72 4.53
CA SER A 142 -5.47 -8.93 4.07
C SER A 142 -5.76 -7.44 4.08
N VAL A 143 -6.92 -7.03 3.55
CA VAL A 143 -7.36 -5.64 3.55
C VAL A 143 -7.46 -5.08 4.98
N LEU A 144 -8.13 -5.81 5.88
CA LEU A 144 -8.27 -5.37 7.27
C LEU A 144 -6.92 -5.25 7.97
N ARG A 145 -6.00 -6.19 7.76
CA ARG A 145 -4.62 -6.10 8.27
C ARG A 145 -3.90 -4.88 7.70
N ALA A 146 -3.98 -4.67 6.40
CA ALA A 146 -3.34 -3.55 5.72
C ALA A 146 -3.84 -2.20 6.25
N LEU A 147 -5.15 -2.03 6.41
CA LEU A 147 -5.74 -0.81 6.96
C LEU A 147 -5.31 -0.57 8.42
N THR A 148 -5.28 -1.62 9.24
CA THR A 148 -4.78 -1.53 10.63
C THR A 148 -3.31 -1.11 10.66
N GLN A 149 -2.47 -1.71 9.82
CA GLN A 149 -1.06 -1.35 9.72
C GLN A 149 -0.84 0.07 9.19
N ALA A 150 -1.66 0.50 8.22
CA ALA A 150 -1.65 1.89 7.73
C ALA A 150 -1.94 2.89 8.85
N THR A 151 -2.93 2.58 9.70
CA THR A 151 -3.24 3.41 10.87
C THR A 151 -2.03 3.53 11.80
N ILE A 152 -1.36 2.41 12.10
CA ILE A 152 -0.18 2.41 12.97
C ILE A 152 0.96 3.22 12.35
N VAL A 153 1.19 3.09 11.03
CA VAL A 153 2.24 3.84 10.33
C VAL A 153 1.91 5.34 10.26
N LEU A 154 0.64 5.71 10.03
CA LEU A 154 0.22 7.12 10.09
C LEU A 154 0.39 7.71 11.48
N LEU A 155 0.05 6.97 12.53
CA LEU A 155 0.29 7.40 13.91
C LEU A 155 1.79 7.55 14.20
N ALA A 156 2.63 6.62 13.75
CA ALA A 156 4.08 6.74 13.88
C ALA A 156 4.62 7.95 13.10
N ALA A 157 4.14 8.20 11.89
CA ALA A 157 4.51 9.36 11.09
C ALA A 157 4.12 10.68 11.77
N THR A 158 2.93 10.72 12.39
CA THR A 158 2.47 11.88 13.17
C THR A 158 3.39 12.13 14.38
N LEU A 159 3.75 11.10 15.12
CA LEU A 159 4.68 11.20 16.26
C LEU A 159 6.09 11.64 15.80
N LEU A 160 6.48 11.30 14.59
CA LEU A 160 7.77 11.72 14.00
C LEU A 160 7.73 13.11 13.40
N GLY A 161 6.58 13.81 13.43
CA GLY A 161 6.43 15.19 13.00
C GLY A 161 5.84 15.38 11.59
N MET A 162 5.04 14.43 11.10
CA MET A 162 4.26 14.63 9.86
C MET A 162 3.30 15.81 10.02
N GLN A 163 3.33 16.73 9.06
CA GLN A 163 2.47 17.90 9.05
C GLN A 163 1.23 17.62 8.19
N PHE A 164 0.05 17.88 8.77
CA PHE A 164 -1.22 17.77 8.06
C PHE A 164 -1.64 19.14 7.53
N LYS A 165 -2.47 19.14 6.48
CA LYS A 165 -3.07 20.37 5.96
C LYS A 165 -3.92 21.06 7.02
N ALA A 166 -3.96 22.40 6.99
CA ALA A 166 -4.90 23.16 7.80
C ALA A 166 -6.34 22.81 7.39
N GLY A 167 -7.21 22.51 8.38
CA GLY A 167 -8.61 22.15 8.10
C GLY A 167 -8.82 20.69 7.66
N LEU A 168 -7.96 19.77 8.08
CA LEU A 168 -8.19 18.32 7.88
C LEU A 168 -9.54 17.92 8.50
N THR A 169 -10.43 17.33 7.69
CA THR A 169 -11.75 16.89 8.12
C THR A 169 -11.82 15.37 8.31
N VAL A 170 -12.83 14.92 9.07
CA VAL A 170 -13.10 13.47 9.20
C VAL A 170 -13.44 12.85 7.83
N ILE A 171 -14.08 13.62 6.94
CA ILE A 171 -14.38 13.16 5.58
C ILE A 171 -13.10 12.89 4.80
N ASP A 172 -12.09 13.75 4.90
CA ASP A 172 -10.79 13.52 4.24
C ASP A 172 -10.17 12.19 4.69
N VAL A 173 -10.20 11.92 5.99
CA VAL A 173 -9.69 10.66 6.54
C VAL A 173 -10.49 9.46 6.02
N LEU A 174 -11.82 9.53 6.01
CA LEU A 174 -12.67 8.46 5.47
C LEU A 174 -12.39 8.22 3.98
N LEU A 175 -12.20 9.27 3.20
CA LEU A 175 -11.83 9.16 1.79
C LEU A 175 -10.46 8.50 1.63
N VAL A 176 -9.46 8.88 2.41
CA VAL A 176 -8.15 8.20 2.42
C VAL A 176 -8.30 6.71 2.67
N TYR A 177 -9.04 6.32 3.72
CA TYR A 177 -9.24 4.90 4.03
C TYR A 177 -10.02 4.15 2.95
N SER A 178 -10.94 4.82 2.24
CA SER A 178 -11.65 4.23 1.11
C SER A 178 -10.71 4.00 -0.10
N ALA A 179 -9.82 4.94 -0.40
CA ALA A 179 -8.81 4.75 -1.44
C ALA A 179 -7.85 3.60 -1.10
N LEU A 180 -7.36 3.56 0.14
CA LEU A 180 -6.53 2.46 0.65
C LEU A 180 -7.25 1.11 0.57
N PHE A 181 -8.55 1.08 0.86
CA PHE A 181 -9.38 -0.13 0.75
C PHE A 181 -9.43 -0.65 -0.69
N PHE A 182 -9.74 0.20 -1.68
CA PHE A 182 -9.81 -0.23 -3.09
C PHE A 182 -8.45 -0.68 -3.63
N MET A 183 -7.39 0.01 -3.28
CA MET A 183 -6.04 -0.42 -3.61
C MET A 183 -5.70 -1.78 -2.97
N ALA A 184 -5.94 -1.92 -1.67
CA ALA A 184 -5.60 -3.13 -0.92
C ALA A 184 -6.36 -4.36 -1.43
N ILE A 185 -7.67 -4.22 -1.72
CA ILE A 185 -8.48 -5.34 -2.21
C ILE A 185 -8.04 -5.77 -3.62
N GLY A 186 -7.69 -4.81 -4.49
CA GLY A 186 -7.18 -5.10 -5.83
C GLY A 186 -5.84 -5.82 -5.79
N LEU A 187 -4.87 -5.28 -5.05
CA LEU A 187 -3.55 -5.90 -4.92
C LEU A 187 -3.60 -7.26 -4.22
N ALA A 188 -4.37 -7.39 -3.13
CA ALA A 188 -4.53 -8.68 -2.45
C ALA A 188 -5.15 -9.73 -3.38
N SER A 189 -6.18 -9.36 -4.17
CA SER A 189 -6.78 -10.26 -5.16
C SER A 189 -5.78 -10.66 -6.24
N LEU A 190 -4.95 -9.74 -6.71
CA LEU A 190 -3.89 -10.01 -7.68
C LEU A 190 -2.88 -11.03 -7.14
N PHE A 191 -2.31 -10.79 -5.97
CA PHE A 191 -1.30 -11.68 -5.39
C PHE A 191 -1.86 -13.04 -4.99
N ILE A 192 -3.10 -13.10 -4.53
CA ILE A 192 -3.80 -14.36 -4.25
C ILE A 192 -4.03 -15.14 -5.54
N MET A 193 -4.45 -14.48 -6.62
CA MET A 193 -4.64 -15.09 -7.93
C MET A 193 -3.35 -15.68 -8.49
N LEU A 194 -2.23 -14.96 -8.36
CA LEU A 194 -0.91 -15.46 -8.75
C LEU A 194 -0.49 -16.66 -7.90
N ALA A 195 -0.78 -16.63 -6.60
CA ALA A 195 -0.49 -17.70 -5.66
C ALA A 195 -1.28 -18.98 -5.94
N LEU A 196 -2.49 -18.88 -6.48
CA LEU A 196 -3.28 -20.05 -6.89
C LEU A 196 -2.58 -20.84 -8.01
N ARG A 197 -1.80 -20.19 -8.85
CA ARG A 197 -1.00 -20.80 -9.93
C ARG A 197 0.38 -21.27 -9.48
N ALA A 198 0.93 -20.67 -8.44
CA ALA A 198 2.24 -21.02 -7.94
C ALA A 198 2.26 -22.47 -7.41
N THR A 199 3.21 -23.25 -7.90
CA THR A 199 3.36 -24.66 -7.53
C THR A 199 4.20 -24.85 -6.28
N SER A 200 5.09 -23.90 -5.99
CA SER A 200 6.00 -23.94 -4.85
C SER A 200 6.12 -22.59 -4.14
N TRP A 201 6.69 -22.63 -2.94
CA TRP A 201 7.05 -21.44 -2.16
C TRP A 201 8.03 -20.54 -2.92
N GLU A 202 9.03 -21.15 -3.53
CA GLU A 202 10.09 -20.47 -4.28
C GLU A 202 9.53 -19.72 -5.47
N SER A 203 8.61 -20.33 -6.22
CA SER A 203 7.95 -19.68 -7.36
C SER A 203 7.10 -18.49 -6.92
N GLN A 204 6.39 -18.59 -5.79
CA GLN A 204 5.64 -17.47 -5.24
C GLN A 204 6.56 -16.32 -4.80
N MET A 205 7.66 -16.62 -4.11
CA MET A 205 8.65 -15.62 -3.71
C MET A 205 9.27 -14.93 -4.91
N ALA A 206 9.59 -15.68 -5.96
CA ALA A 206 10.12 -15.11 -7.21
C ALA A 206 9.13 -14.13 -7.87
N ILE A 207 7.85 -14.50 -7.95
CA ILE A 207 6.80 -13.62 -8.48
C ILE A 207 6.66 -12.34 -7.62
N MET A 208 6.68 -12.50 -6.29
CA MET A 208 6.59 -11.35 -5.38
C MET A 208 7.77 -10.39 -5.57
N ASN A 209 8.99 -10.92 -5.61
CA ASN A 209 10.19 -10.09 -5.81
C ASN A 209 10.21 -9.43 -7.19
N LEU A 210 9.77 -10.14 -8.23
CA LEU A 210 9.69 -9.61 -9.60
C LEU A 210 8.72 -8.42 -9.70
N LEU A 211 7.60 -8.46 -8.98
CA LEU A 211 6.59 -7.40 -9.03
C LEU A 211 6.86 -6.28 -8.01
N ASN A 212 7.52 -6.59 -6.89
CA ASN A 212 7.74 -5.63 -5.80
C ASN A 212 8.53 -4.40 -6.26
N LEU A 213 9.72 -4.61 -6.82
CA LEU A 213 10.60 -3.52 -7.21
C LEU A 213 9.97 -2.62 -8.30
N PRO A 214 9.42 -3.15 -9.40
CA PRO A 214 8.71 -2.32 -10.37
C PRO A 214 7.57 -1.53 -9.75
N LEU A 215 6.67 -2.16 -8.99
CA LEU A 215 5.53 -1.47 -8.38
C LEU A 215 5.97 -0.38 -7.39
N MET A 216 7.02 -0.63 -6.61
CA MET A 216 7.52 0.31 -5.63
C MET A 216 8.20 1.51 -6.28
N PHE A 217 9.16 1.28 -7.18
CA PHE A 217 10.00 2.35 -7.76
C PHE A 217 9.37 3.06 -8.96
N SER A 218 8.39 2.46 -9.64
CA SER A 218 7.61 3.16 -10.65
C SER A 218 6.47 3.99 -10.09
N SER A 219 6.29 4.03 -8.76
CA SER A 219 5.29 4.88 -8.13
C SER A 219 5.87 6.24 -7.75
N ASN A 220 5.00 7.21 -7.55
CA ASN A 220 5.37 8.54 -7.07
C ASN A 220 5.63 8.61 -5.55
N ALA A 221 5.89 7.46 -4.88
CA ALA A 221 6.02 7.42 -3.42
C ALA A 221 7.24 8.19 -2.91
N PHE A 222 8.39 8.03 -3.56
CA PHE A 222 9.65 8.69 -3.16
C PHE A 222 9.84 10.06 -3.81
N TYR A 223 9.42 10.21 -5.06
CA TYR A 223 9.63 11.40 -5.88
C TYR A 223 8.51 11.56 -6.90
N PRO A 224 8.21 12.80 -7.32
CA PRO A 224 7.18 13.08 -8.32
C PRO A 224 7.50 12.48 -9.69
N ILE A 225 6.45 12.23 -10.49
CA ILE A 225 6.58 11.60 -11.82
C ILE A 225 7.42 12.47 -12.77
N ASP A 226 7.35 13.81 -12.64
CA ASP A 226 8.02 14.74 -13.55
C ASP A 226 9.55 14.61 -13.55
N ILE A 227 10.13 14.13 -12.43
CA ILE A 227 11.58 13.92 -12.33
C ILE A 227 11.99 12.46 -12.62
N MET A 228 11.03 11.61 -12.98
CA MET A 228 11.32 10.26 -13.44
C MET A 228 11.88 10.27 -14.87
N PRO A 229 12.76 9.31 -15.22
CA PRO A 229 13.14 9.07 -16.60
C PRO A 229 11.93 8.88 -17.50
N SER A 230 11.96 9.38 -18.73
CA SER A 230 10.82 9.37 -19.67
C SER A 230 10.25 7.99 -19.95
N TRP A 231 11.07 6.95 -19.93
CA TRP A 231 10.62 5.55 -20.11
C TRP A 231 9.84 5.01 -18.91
N LEU A 232 10.04 5.57 -17.69
CA LEU A 232 9.41 5.12 -16.46
C LEU A 232 8.06 5.81 -16.21
N GLN A 233 7.88 7.03 -16.70
CA GLN A 233 6.66 7.82 -16.51
C GLN A 233 5.37 7.07 -16.95
N PRO A 234 5.31 6.43 -18.15
CA PRO A 234 4.12 5.67 -18.55
C PRO A 234 3.78 4.53 -17.58
N VAL A 235 4.80 3.88 -17.00
CA VAL A 235 4.59 2.81 -16.01
C VAL A 235 4.03 3.40 -14.72
N ALA A 236 4.49 4.58 -14.31
CA ALA A 236 3.97 5.28 -13.13
C ALA A 236 2.48 5.65 -13.28
N TYR A 237 2.05 6.05 -14.48
CA TYR A 237 0.63 6.35 -14.77
C TYR A 237 -0.29 5.13 -14.82
N VAL A 238 0.24 3.92 -14.91
CA VAL A 238 -0.54 2.68 -14.83
C VAL A 238 -0.50 2.07 -13.42
N ASN A 239 0.37 2.58 -12.56
CA ASN A 239 0.60 2.01 -11.23
C ASN A 239 -0.47 2.47 -10.22
N PRO A 240 -1.25 1.55 -9.60
CA PRO A 240 -2.28 1.93 -8.63
C PRO A 240 -1.72 2.61 -7.38
N ILE A 241 -0.46 2.38 -7.04
CA ILE A 241 0.23 3.03 -5.92
C ILE A 241 0.31 4.55 -6.15
N THR A 242 0.52 4.96 -7.40
CA THR A 242 0.59 6.38 -7.79
C THR A 242 -0.70 7.12 -7.44
N TYR A 243 -1.84 6.59 -7.84
CA TYR A 243 -3.15 7.19 -7.57
C TYR A 243 -3.50 7.17 -6.08
N THR A 244 -3.12 6.12 -5.37
CA THR A 244 -3.32 6.06 -3.92
C THR A 244 -2.48 7.12 -3.20
N ASN A 245 -1.21 7.27 -3.57
CA ASN A 245 -0.34 8.30 -3.01
C ASN A 245 -0.88 9.71 -3.31
N ASP A 246 -1.42 9.91 -4.51
CA ASP A 246 -2.00 11.18 -4.91
C ASP A 246 -3.19 11.56 -4.02
N VAL A 247 -4.15 10.65 -3.86
CA VAL A 247 -5.29 10.83 -2.94
C VAL A 247 -4.83 11.09 -1.51
N VAL A 248 -3.91 10.27 -0.99
CA VAL A 248 -3.42 10.39 0.39
C VAL A 248 -2.76 11.74 0.63
N ARG A 249 -1.94 12.21 -0.32
CA ARG A 249 -1.25 13.51 -0.21
C ARG A 249 -2.20 14.69 -0.35
N GLN A 250 -3.08 14.68 -1.34
CA GLN A 250 -4.06 15.75 -1.51
C GLN A 250 -4.95 15.93 -0.27
N LEU A 251 -5.40 14.81 0.32
CA LEU A 251 -6.33 14.83 1.44
C LEU A 251 -5.65 15.04 2.80
N LEU A 252 -4.45 14.49 3.04
CA LEU A 252 -3.78 14.62 4.35
C LEU A 252 -2.86 15.83 4.45
N ILE A 253 -2.07 16.11 3.41
CA ILE A 253 -1.05 17.18 3.46
C ILE A 253 -1.34 18.35 2.53
N GLY A 254 -2.38 18.26 1.69
CA GLY A 254 -2.86 19.37 0.86
C GLY A 254 -1.95 19.68 -0.34
N THR A 255 -1.22 18.71 -0.88
CA THR A 255 -0.45 18.89 -2.10
C THR A 255 -1.36 19.03 -3.32
N THR A 256 -0.85 19.67 -4.38
CA THR A 256 -1.51 19.60 -5.69
C THR A 256 -1.41 18.19 -6.25
N GLY A 257 -2.55 17.61 -6.64
CA GLY A 257 -2.60 16.27 -7.22
C GLY A 257 -2.10 16.25 -8.66
N ILE A 258 -1.71 15.06 -9.12
CA ILE A 258 -1.42 14.77 -10.54
C ILE A 258 -2.73 14.87 -11.34
N ASN A 259 -3.81 14.36 -10.74
CA ASN A 259 -5.15 14.33 -11.29
C ASN A 259 -6.16 14.93 -10.29
N THR A 260 -7.42 14.99 -10.71
CA THR A 260 -8.52 15.26 -9.79
C THR A 260 -8.74 14.06 -8.88
N ILE A 261 -9.04 14.31 -7.61
CA ILE A 261 -9.35 13.26 -6.62
C ILE A 261 -10.42 12.28 -7.14
N THR A 262 -11.42 12.80 -7.88
CA THR A 262 -12.49 11.98 -8.46
C THR A 262 -11.94 10.97 -9.49
N PHE A 263 -11.00 11.38 -10.34
CA PHE A 263 -10.38 10.49 -11.31
C PHE A 263 -9.56 9.39 -10.62
N ASP A 264 -8.79 9.76 -9.60
CA ASP A 264 -7.99 8.81 -8.84
C ASP A 264 -8.86 7.77 -8.15
N PHE A 265 -9.98 8.20 -7.57
CA PHE A 265 -10.96 7.29 -6.99
C PHE A 265 -11.59 6.36 -8.03
N MET A 266 -12.01 6.88 -9.19
CA MET A 266 -12.56 6.04 -10.27
C MET A 266 -11.55 4.99 -10.73
N TYR A 267 -10.28 5.38 -10.85
CA TYR A 267 -9.22 4.44 -11.19
C TYR A 267 -9.06 3.35 -10.13
N LEU A 268 -8.95 3.71 -8.85
CA LEU A 268 -8.78 2.77 -7.75
C LEU A 268 -9.99 1.84 -7.58
N MET A 269 -11.22 2.37 -7.71
CA MET A 269 -12.44 1.58 -7.67
C MET A 269 -12.49 0.57 -8.82
N SER A 270 -12.18 0.99 -10.03
CA SER A 270 -12.15 0.10 -11.20
C SER A 270 -11.07 -0.96 -11.04
N PHE A 271 -9.85 -0.58 -10.65
CA PHE A 271 -8.75 -1.49 -10.36
C PHE A 271 -9.12 -2.54 -9.29
N GLY A 272 -9.64 -2.08 -8.14
CA GLY A 272 -10.03 -2.94 -7.04
C GLY A 272 -11.16 -3.91 -7.41
N THR A 273 -12.22 -3.41 -8.06
CA THR A 273 -13.36 -4.23 -8.44
C THR A 273 -13.03 -5.23 -9.54
N ILE A 274 -12.35 -4.81 -10.61
CA ILE A 274 -11.97 -5.68 -11.73
C ILE A 274 -11.09 -6.83 -11.24
N LEU A 275 -10.03 -6.53 -10.48
CA LEU A 275 -9.14 -7.58 -9.99
C LEU A 275 -9.81 -8.51 -8.99
N THR A 276 -10.71 -8.00 -8.15
CA THR A 276 -11.46 -8.83 -7.21
C THR A 276 -12.42 -9.78 -7.96
N VAL A 277 -13.14 -9.28 -8.96
CA VAL A 277 -14.04 -10.11 -9.77
C VAL A 277 -13.27 -11.18 -10.54
N ILE A 278 -12.17 -10.79 -11.21
CA ILE A 278 -11.30 -11.75 -11.91
C ILE A 278 -10.74 -12.78 -10.92
N GLY A 279 -10.26 -12.34 -9.77
CA GLY A 279 -9.75 -13.21 -8.71
C GLY A 279 -10.78 -14.22 -8.22
N MET A 280 -12.04 -13.81 -8.01
CA MET A 280 -13.13 -14.71 -7.63
C MET A 280 -13.46 -15.73 -8.74
N ILE A 281 -13.55 -15.31 -10.00
CA ILE A 281 -13.84 -16.20 -11.13
C ILE A 281 -12.72 -17.23 -11.31
N LEU A 282 -11.47 -16.81 -11.25
CA LEU A 282 -10.33 -17.71 -11.39
C LEU A 282 -10.21 -18.66 -10.20
N SER A 283 -10.47 -18.18 -8.98
CA SER A 283 -10.46 -19.05 -7.80
C SER A 283 -11.49 -20.17 -7.89
N TRP A 284 -12.69 -19.85 -8.39
CA TRP A 284 -13.72 -20.87 -8.63
C TRP A 284 -13.25 -21.93 -9.65
N ARG A 285 -12.64 -21.52 -10.76
CA ARG A 285 -12.11 -22.44 -11.80
C ARG A 285 -10.96 -23.32 -11.29
N TYR A 286 -10.03 -22.74 -10.52
CA TYR A 286 -8.84 -23.46 -10.04
C TYR A 286 -9.14 -24.41 -8.87
N LEU A 287 -10.04 -24.04 -7.99
CA LEU A 287 -10.43 -24.86 -6.86
C LEU A 287 -11.53 -25.87 -7.20
N SER A 288 -12.15 -25.80 -8.39
CA SER A 288 -13.17 -26.76 -8.83
C SER A 288 -12.58 -27.99 -9.57
N LYS A 289 -11.32 -27.91 -9.93
CA LYS A 289 -10.56 -29.06 -10.46
C LYS A 289 -9.91 -29.83 -9.32
#